data_494b63c702e53ad6c8fd522b16b54f45
#
_entry.id   494b63c702e53ad6c8fd522b16b54f45
#
_cell.length_a   1.000
_cell.length_b   1.000
_cell.length_c   1.000
_cell.angle_alpha   90.00
_cell.angle_beta   90.00
_cell.angle_gamma   90.00
#
_symmetry.space_group_name_H-M   'P 1'
#
loop_
_entity.id
_entity.type
_entity.pdbx_description
1 polymer ?
#
loop_
_entity_poly.entity_id
_entity_poly.type
_entity_poly.pdbx_seq_one_letter_code
_entity_poly.pdbx_strand_id
1 'polypeptide(L)'
;DYSVLTAAYYRAAGGKEPGEAWDPAAPYAGPGRKKWFLRITAAAVAASLFLIWDMARNGTAFDWSSLGQTEITAHRGSSRTAPENTLAAPTAAMEEMADAAEIDVQTTEDGAVVLCHDINLRRVAGVSRRLGDLTLEEAQGLDVGSYFSEEFAGEGIPTLEEALALCQGRLKLNIELKDLGADS
;
A
#
# COMPACT_ATOMS: atom_id res chain seq x y z
N ASP A 1 -24.79 -31.48 -49.85
CA ASP A 1 -25.25 -32.78 -49.31
C ASP A 1 -24.44 -33.12 -48.05
N TYR A 2 -25.11 -33.00 -46.92
CA TYR A 2 -24.51 -33.18 -45.57
C TYR A 2 -23.92 -34.62 -45.39
N SER A 3 -24.45 -35.59 -46.08
CA SER A 3 -24.04 -36.98 -45.98
C SER A 3 -22.59 -37.21 -46.46
N VAL A 4 -22.13 -36.49 -47.48
CA VAL A 4 -20.79 -36.60 -48.02
C VAL A 4 -19.74 -35.96 -47.11
N LEU A 5 -20.08 -34.80 -46.53
CA LEU A 5 -19.19 -34.14 -45.55
C LEU A 5 -19.04 -34.92 -44.25
N THR A 6 -20.12 -35.52 -43.76
CA THR A 6 -20.12 -36.38 -42.62
C THR A 6 -19.28 -37.62 -42.81
N ALA A 7 -19.44 -38.29 -43.96
CA ALA A 7 -18.62 -39.49 -44.32
C ALA A 7 -17.12 -39.13 -44.49
N ALA A 8 -16.79 -37.98 -45.09
CA ALA A 8 -15.43 -37.48 -45.20
C ALA A 8 -14.79 -37.18 -43.88
N TYR A 9 -15.52 -36.58 -42.96
CA TYR A 9 -15.08 -36.28 -41.59
C TYR A 9 -14.76 -37.54 -40.80
N TYR A 10 -15.65 -38.56 -40.82
CA TYR A 10 -15.42 -39.81 -40.12
C TYR A 10 -14.26 -40.61 -40.71
N ARG A 11 -14.04 -40.55 -42.00
CA ARG A 11 -12.90 -41.18 -42.68
C ARG A 11 -11.56 -40.50 -42.32
N ALA A 12 -11.55 -39.18 -42.27
CA ALA A 12 -10.37 -38.41 -41.87
C ALA A 12 -10.03 -38.55 -40.37
N ALA A 13 -11.05 -38.74 -39.51
CA ALA A 13 -10.92 -38.91 -38.06
C ALA A 13 -10.62 -40.36 -37.62
N GLY A 14 -10.39 -41.32 -38.57
CA GLY A 14 -10.11 -42.73 -38.26
C GLY A 14 -11.28 -43.47 -37.58
N GLY A 15 -12.51 -42.97 -37.75
CA GLY A 15 -13.72 -43.51 -37.17
C GLY A 15 -14.34 -44.65 -38.04
N LYS A 16 -15.20 -45.47 -37.43
CA LYS A 16 -15.94 -46.55 -38.07
C LYS A 16 -16.89 -46.03 -39.13
N GLU A 17 -17.16 -46.84 -40.14
CA GLU A 17 -18.04 -46.53 -41.27
C GLU A 17 -19.47 -46.16 -40.84
N PRO A 18 -20.20 -45.33 -41.62
CA PRO A 18 -21.58 -44.93 -41.32
C PRO A 18 -22.53 -46.07 -41.53
N GLY A 19 -22.69 -46.88 -40.52
CA GLY A 19 -23.62 -48.04 -40.48
C GLY A 19 -24.01 -48.39 -39.05
N GLU A 20 -23.31 -47.95 -38.04
CA GLU A 20 -23.78 -48.03 -36.67
C GLU A 20 -24.64 -46.81 -36.36
N ALA A 21 -25.88 -47.07 -35.90
CA ALA A 21 -26.79 -45.99 -35.47
C ALA A 21 -26.12 -45.09 -34.47
N TRP A 22 -26.03 -43.80 -34.80
CA TRP A 22 -25.50 -42.78 -33.91
C TRP A 22 -26.44 -42.67 -32.68
N ASP A 23 -25.92 -43.00 -31.50
CA ASP A 23 -26.62 -42.79 -30.26
C ASP A 23 -26.28 -41.43 -29.70
N PRO A 24 -27.22 -40.45 -29.71
CA PRO A 24 -26.99 -39.11 -29.16
C PRO A 24 -26.80 -39.11 -27.64
N ALA A 25 -27.15 -40.19 -26.94
CA ALA A 25 -27.01 -40.34 -25.49
C ALA A 25 -25.67 -41.02 -25.11
N ALA A 26 -24.93 -41.59 -26.09
CA ALA A 26 -23.64 -42.22 -25.79
C ALA A 26 -22.58 -41.16 -25.44
N PRO A 27 -21.96 -41.22 -24.24
CA PRO A 27 -20.90 -40.31 -23.90
C PRO A 27 -19.74 -40.48 -24.89
N TYR A 28 -19.31 -39.40 -25.52
CA TYR A 28 -18.19 -39.38 -26.43
C TYR A 28 -16.90 -39.90 -25.74
N ALA A 29 -16.62 -41.17 -25.94
CA ALA A 29 -15.43 -41.83 -25.40
C ALA A 29 -14.27 -41.74 -26.38
N GLY A 30 -13.71 -40.55 -26.57
CA GLY A 30 -12.48 -40.40 -27.34
C GLY A 30 -11.32 -41.13 -26.64
N PRO A 31 -10.53 -41.92 -27.38
CA PRO A 31 -9.38 -42.63 -26.82
C PRO A 31 -8.33 -41.64 -26.36
N GLY A 32 -8.21 -41.44 -25.04
CA GLY A 32 -7.15 -40.60 -24.46
C GLY A 32 -7.61 -39.68 -23.33
N ARG A 33 -8.91 -39.35 -23.21
CA ARG A 33 -9.39 -38.40 -22.16
C ARG A 33 -9.01 -38.84 -20.75
N LYS A 34 -9.11 -40.15 -20.39
CA LYS A 34 -8.73 -40.63 -19.06
C LYS A 34 -7.25 -40.42 -18.74
N LYS A 35 -6.36 -40.66 -19.71
CA LYS A 35 -4.91 -40.45 -19.53
C LYS A 35 -4.55 -38.98 -19.47
N TRP A 36 -5.23 -38.13 -20.22
CA TRP A 36 -5.02 -36.68 -20.21
C TRP A 36 -5.55 -36.04 -18.89
N PHE A 37 -6.75 -36.43 -18.45
CA PHE A 37 -7.27 -36.04 -17.14
C PHE A 37 -6.34 -36.45 -15.99
N LEU A 38 -5.84 -37.68 -16.01
CA LEU A 38 -4.90 -38.17 -14.99
C LEU A 38 -3.62 -37.32 -14.96
N ARG A 39 -3.10 -36.94 -16.14
CA ARG A 39 -1.90 -36.09 -16.24
C ARG A 39 -2.14 -34.67 -15.70
N ILE A 40 -3.28 -34.07 -16.02
CA ILE A 40 -3.64 -32.75 -15.50
C ILE A 40 -3.82 -32.80 -13.98
N THR A 41 -4.54 -33.81 -13.47
CA THR A 41 -4.73 -33.99 -12.03
C THR A 41 -3.39 -34.17 -11.31
N ALA A 42 -2.51 -35.01 -11.85
CA ALA A 42 -1.19 -35.24 -11.30
C ALA A 42 -0.32 -33.95 -11.32
N ALA A 43 -0.37 -33.17 -12.40
CA ALA A 43 0.32 -31.90 -12.49
C ALA A 43 -0.23 -30.85 -11.49
N ALA A 44 -1.55 -30.78 -11.33
CA ALA A 44 -2.19 -29.91 -10.36
C ALA A 44 -1.82 -30.27 -8.91
N VAL A 45 -1.82 -31.57 -8.58
CA VAL A 45 -1.38 -32.05 -7.26
C VAL A 45 0.09 -31.74 -7.01
N ALA A 46 0.96 -31.98 -8.00
CA ALA A 46 2.40 -31.67 -7.90
C ALA A 46 2.64 -30.16 -7.70
N ALA A 47 1.93 -29.31 -8.43
CA ALA A 47 1.99 -27.85 -8.27
C ALA A 47 1.51 -27.40 -6.88
N SER A 48 0.42 -27.99 -6.38
CA SER A 48 -0.09 -27.70 -5.02
C SER A 48 0.90 -28.13 -3.94
N LEU A 49 1.50 -29.31 -4.07
CA LEU A 49 2.53 -29.79 -3.13
C LEU A 49 3.78 -28.93 -3.18
N PHE A 50 4.20 -28.48 -4.37
CA PHE A 50 5.32 -27.54 -4.53
C PHE A 50 5.02 -26.20 -3.84
N LEU A 51 3.83 -25.64 -4.03
CA LEU A 51 3.42 -24.40 -3.36
C LEU A 51 3.39 -24.55 -1.85
N ILE A 52 2.86 -25.67 -1.32
CA ILE A 52 2.83 -25.93 0.12
C ILE A 52 4.28 -26.07 0.65
N TRP A 53 5.15 -26.76 -0.09
CA TRP A 53 6.55 -26.93 0.28
C TRP A 53 7.31 -25.60 0.26
N ASP A 54 7.07 -24.77 -0.75
CA ASP A 54 7.68 -23.43 -0.86
C ASP A 54 7.19 -22.52 0.27
N MET A 55 5.87 -22.55 0.58
CA MET A 55 5.30 -21.86 1.75
C MET A 55 5.96 -22.28 3.06
N ALA A 56 6.19 -23.59 3.24
CA ALA A 56 6.76 -24.09 4.50
C ALA A 56 8.25 -23.76 4.67
N ARG A 57 8.99 -23.61 3.55
CA ARG A 57 10.45 -23.45 3.56
C ARG A 57 10.91 -22.00 3.43
N ASN A 58 10.23 -21.20 2.64
CA ASN A 58 10.62 -19.83 2.30
C ASN A 58 9.72 -18.75 2.91
N GLY A 59 8.68 -19.16 3.64
CA GLY A 59 7.59 -18.26 3.96
C GLY A 59 6.82 -17.88 2.68
N THR A 60 5.60 -17.42 2.81
CA THR A 60 4.84 -16.98 1.63
C THR A 60 5.44 -15.71 1.06
N ALA A 61 5.86 -15.74 -0.21
CA ALA A 61 6.04 -14.52 -1.01
C ALA A 61 4.70 -13.74 -1.14
N PHE A 62 3.62 -14.34 -0.70
CA PHE A 62 2.27 -13.79 -0.69
C PHE A 62 1.80 -13.69 0.75
N ASP A 63 2.03 -12.52 1.33
CA ASP A 63 1.48 -12.20 2.64
C ASP A 63 -0.01 -11.91 2.50
N TRP A 64 -0.83 -12.91 2.87
CA TRP A 64 -2.29 -12.76 2.91
C TRP A 64 -2.74 -11.66 3.86
N SER A 65 -1.90 -11.25 4.81
CA SER A 65 -2.19 -10.14 5.72
C SER A 65 -2.18 -8.80 4.99
N SER A 66 -1.45 -8.70 3.88
CA SER A 66 -1.44 -7.49 3.04
C SER A 66 -2.69 -7.31 2.18
N LEU A 67 -3.50 -8.35 2.00
CA LEU A 67 -4.70 -8.33 1.15
C LEU A 67 -5.99 -7.92 1.88
N GLY A 68 -5.92 -7.33 3.04
CA GLY A 68 -7.16 -7.00 3.75
C GLY A 68 -7.04 -6.08 4.95
N GLN A 69 -5.87 -5.61 5.28
CA GLN A 69 -5.73 -4.61 6.35
C GLN A 69 -5.83 -3.22 5.75
N THR A 70 -6.90 -2.52 6.05
CA THR A 70 -6.99 -1.08 5.83
C THR A 70 -6.00 -0.43 6.80
N GLU A 71 -4.92 0.15 6.28
CA GLU A 71 -4.01 0.97 7.10
C GLU A 71 -4.66 2.32 7.41
N ILE A 72 -4.66 2.68 8.67
CA ILE A 72 -5.15 3.99 9.14
C ILE A 72 -3.93 4.91 9.21
N THR A 73 -3.91 5.92 8.35
CA THR A 73 -2.88 6.96 8.39
C THR A 73 -3.45 8.23 9.03
N ALA A 74 -2.82 8.66 10.11
CA ALA A 74 -3.16 9.89 10.80
C ALA A 74 -2.57 11.10 10.05
N HIS A 75 -3.43 11.97 9.54
CA HIS A 75 -3.06 13.12 8.72
C HIS A 75 -2.38 14.20 9.56
N ARG A 76 -1.17 14.63 9.15
CA ARG A 76 -0.29 15.57 9.84
C ARG A 76 0.02 15.19 11.29
N GLY A 77 0.24 13.89 11.51
CA GLY A 77 0.26 13.30 12.84
C GLY A 77 -1.14 12.84 13.24
N SER A 78 -1.81 13.48 14.17
CA SER A 78 -3.25 13.37 14.41
C SER A 78 -3.81 14.78 14.58
N SER A 79 -3.96 15.50 13.47
CA SER A 79 -4.34 16.92 13.45
C SER A 79 -5.75 17.22 13.98
N ARG A 80 -6.51 16.20 14.37
CA ARG A 80 -7.82 16.34 15.03
C ARG A 80 -7.72 16.44 16.54
N THR A 81 -6.67 15.88 17.14
CA THR A 81 -6.51 15.72 18.58
C THR A 81 -5.27 16.44 19.12
N ALA A 82 -4.31 16.78 18.23
CA ALA A 82 -3.12 17.56 18.58
C ALA A 82 -2.77 18.56 17.45
N PRO A 83 -1.95 19.60 17.74
CA PRO A 83 -1.54 20.55 16.72
C PRO A 83 -0.73 19.86 15.62
N GLU A 84 -1.14 20.08 14.36
CA GLU A 84 -0.55 19.43 13.18
C GLU A 84 0.95 19.64 13.07
N ASN A 85 1.66 18.62 12.60
CA ASN A 85 3.12 18.68 12.34
C ASN A 85 3.97 19.11 13.56
N THR A 86 3.51 18.85 14.78
CA THR A 86 4.30 18.96 16.03
C THR A 86 4.68 17.56 16.51
N LEU A 87 5.48 17.43 17.58
CA LEU A 87 5.75 16.11 18.19
C LEU A 87 4.55 15.55 18.95
N ALA A 88 3.64 16.40 19.40
CA ALA A 88 2.39 15.98 20.03
C ALA A 88 1.47 15.21 19.07
N ALA A 89 1.44 15.57 17.78
CA ALA A 89 0.55 14.96 16.80
C ALA A 89 0.87 13.48 16.50
N PRO A 90 2.09 13.03 16.18
CA PRO A 90 2.40 11.61 16.05
C PRO A 90 2.31 10.87 17.39
N THR A 91 2.50 11.54 18.53
CA THR A 91 2.25 10.94 19.85
C THR A 91 0.78 10.58 20.01
N ALA A 92 -0.13 11.51 19.69
CA ALA A 92 -1.56 11.24 19.67
C ALA A 92 -1.94 10.13 18.67
N ALA A 93 -1.34 10.11 17.48
CA ALA A 93 -1.55 9.03 16.51
C ALA A 93 -1.19 7.64 17.07
N MET A 94 -0.09 7.54 17.84
CA MET A 94 0.29 6.30 18.53
C MET A 94 -0.72 5.90 19.60
N GLU A 95 -1.24 6.85 20.37
CA GLU A 95 -2.26 6.60 21.40
C GLU A 95 -3.61 6.16 20.79
N GLU A 96 -3.94 6.68 19.61
CA GLU A 96 -5.10 6.30 18.81
C GLU A 96 -4.90 5.00 18.03
N MET A 97 -3.75 4.34 18.17
CA MET A 97 -3.39 3.09 17.49
C MET A 97 -3.45 3.21 15.95
N ALA A 98 -3.07 4.34 15.38
CA ALA A 98 -2.90 4.49 13.95
C ALA A 98 -1.72 3.62 13.44
N ASP A 99 -1.84 3.09 12.24
CA ASP A 99 -0.78 2.28 11.62
C ASP A 99 0.38 3.14 11.10
N ALA A 100 0.06 4.37 10.71
CA ALA A 100 1.02 5.34 10.20
C ALA A 100 0.58 6.78 10.57
N ALA A 101 1.54 7.71 10.60
CA ALA A 101 1.28 9.14 10.55
C ALA A 101 1.84 9.71 9.24
N GLU A 102 1.07 10.58 8.63
CA GLU A 102 1.56 11.43 7.55
C GLU A 102 2.05 12.73 8.16
N ILE A 103 3.17 13.25 7.69
CA ILE A 103 3.79 14.50 8.12
C ILE A 103 4.33 15.26 6.91
N ASP A 104 4.20 16.59 6.95
CA ASP A 104 4.73 17.47 5.91
C ASP A 104 6.09 18.02 6.32
N VAL A 105 7.05 18.08 5.40
CA VAL A 105 8.36 18.65 5.67
C VAL A 105 8.71 19.76 4.69
N GLN A 106 9.42 20.78 5.20
CA GLN A 106 9.97 21.90 4.45
C GLN A 106 11.39 22.19 4.95
N THR A 107 12.12 23.07 4.22
CA THR A 107 13.49 23.45 4.55
C THR A 107 13.51 24.88 5.07
N THR A 108 14.24 25.11 6.16
CA THR A 108 14.55 26.45 6.69
C THR A 108 15.61 27.16 5.84
N GLU A 109 15.86 28.47 6.09
CA GLU A 109 16.90 29.27 5.40
C GLU A 109 18.30 28.65 5.52
N ASP A 110 18.62 28.09 6.69
CA ASP A 110 19.91 27.46 6.99
C ASP A 110 19.96 25.95 6.63
N GLY A 111 18.94 25.45 5.91
CA GLY A 111 18.92 24.11 5.32
C GLY A 111 18.47 22.99 6.27
N ALA A 112 17.95 23.30 7.45
CA ALA A 112 17.37 22.28 8.32
C ALA A 112 16.00 21.82 7.78
N VAL A 113 15.73 20.51 7.87
CA VAL A 113 14.43 19.93 7.48
C VAL A 113 13.53 19.88 8.70
N VAL A 114 12.40 20.57 8.63
CA VAL A 114 11.46 20.72 9.74
C VAL A 114 10.03 20.34 9.32
N LEU A 115 9.18 20.02 10.30
CA LEU A 115 7.79 19.67 10.05
C LEU A 115 6.94 20.93 9.90
N CYS A 116 6.39 21.14 8.71
CA CYS A 116 5.44 22.23 8.47
C CYS A 116 4.69 22.03 7.17
N HIS A 117 3.36 22.23 7.18
CA HIS A 117 2.56 22.19 5.96
C HIS A 117 2.57 23.53 5.21
N ASP A 118 2.32 24.63 5.94
CA ASP A 118 2.10 25.94 5.32
C ASP A 118 3.43 26.63 5.00
N ILE A 119 3.54 27.22 3.82
CA ILE A 119 4.69 28.07 3.46
C ILE A 119 4.70 29.32 4.37
N ASN A 120 3.53 29.89 4.69
CA ASN A 120 3.39 31.07 5.55
C ASN A 120 2.81 30.67 6.91
N LEU A 121 3.49 31.04 7.98
CA LEU A 121 3.22 30.58 9.35
C LEU A 121 2.09 31.36 10.05
N ARG A 122 1.33 32.18 9.31
CA ARG A 122 0.27 33.01 9.91
C ARG A 122 -0.83 32.19 10.59
N ARG A 123 -1.19 31.04 10.01
CA ARG A 123 -2.28 30.19 10.53
C ARG A 123 -1.89 29.47 11.81
N VAL A 124 -0.67 28.91 11.84
CA VAL A 124 -0.22 28.04 12.93
C VAL A 124 0.55 28.76 14.03
N ALA A 125 1.27 29.84 13.69
CA ALA A 125 2.09 30.62 14.64
C ALA A 125 1.69 32.09 14.77
N GLY A 126 0.66 32.56 14.03
CA GLY A 126 0.22 33.96 14.07
C GLY A 126 1.18 34.96 13.38
N VAL A 127 2.32 34.52 12.84
CA VAL A 127 3.34 35.37 12.22
C VAL A 127 3.27 35.30 10.70
N SER A 128 3.28 36.46 10.02
CA SER A 128 3.26 36.53 8.56
C SER A 128 4.69 36.45 7.99
N ARG A 129 5.38 35.33 8.24
CA ARG A 129 6.70 35.00 7.68
C ARG A 129 6.64 33.68 6.96
N ARG A 130 7.47 33.50 5.92
CA ARG A 130 7.63 32.21 5.26
C ARG A 130 8.61 31.36 6.08
N LEU A 131 8.38 30.04 6.17
CA LEU A 131 9.29 29.14 6.87
C LEU A 131 10.71 29.17 6.26
N GLY A 132 10.82 29.17 4.94
CA GLY A 132 12.10 29.22 4.25
C GLY A 132 12.92 30.52 4.45
N ASP A 133 12.32 31.56 5.06
CA ASP A 133 12.99 32.80 5.43
C ASP A 133 13.43 32.81 6.92
N LEU A 134 13.31 31.69 7.62
CA LEU A 134 13.65 31.52 9.03
C LEU A 134 14.82 30.54 9.18
N THR A 135 15.72 30.82 10.11
CA THR A 135 16.67 29.82 10.59
C THR A 135 15.95 28.77 11.44
N LEU A 136 16.58 27.63 11.69
CA LEU A 136 16.04 26.59 12.58
C LEU A 136 15.73 27.15 13.97
N GLU A 137 16.65 27.95 14.54
CA GLU A 137 16.48 28.57 15.86
C GLU A 137 15.25 29.49 15.92
N GLU A 138 15.05 30.32 14.87
CA GLU A 138 13.89 31.19 14.76
C GLU A 138 12.58 30.38 14.61
N ALA A 139 12.59 29.31 13.79
CA ALA A 139 11.44 28.45 13.55
C ALA A 139 11.04 27.70 14.82
N GLN A 140 11.98 27.11 15.53
CA GLN A 140 11.72 26.40 16.81
C GLN A 140 11.30 27.32 17.94
N GLY A 141 11.65 28.62 17.86
CA GLY A 141 11.18 29.62 18.82
C GLY A 141 9.73 30.05 18.67
N LEU A 142 9.04 29.61 17.62
CA LEU A 142 7.62 29.93 17.39
C LEU A 142 6.72 28.93 18.11
N ASP A 143 5.64 29.44 18.71
CA ASP A 143 4.58 28.64 19.28
C ASP A 143 3.59 28.24 18.17
N VAL A 144 3.56 26.96 17.83
CA VAL A 144 2.66 26.36 16.86
C VAL A 144 1.66 25.41 17.52
N GLY A 145 1.51 25.48 18.83
CA GLY A 145 0.55 24.67 19.61
C GLY A 145 -0.65 25.48 20.09
N SER A 146 -0.43 26.71 20.56
CA SER A 146 -1.48 27.55 21.16
C SER A 146 -2.66 27.85 20.23
N TYR A 147 -2.48 27.85 18.91
CA TYR A 147 -3.61 28.04 17.98
C TYR A 147 -4.61 26.89 18.05
N PHE A 148 -4.17 25.71 18.44
CA PHE A 148 -4.99 24.52 18.55
C PHE A 148 -5.69 24.48 19.93
N SER A 149 -4.92 24.56 21.01
CA SER A 149 -5.42 24.59 22.40
C SER A 149 -4.34 25.13 23.35
N GLU A 150 -4.76 25.76 24.45
CA GLU A 150 -3.85 26.20 25.54
C GLU A 150 -3.02 25.04 26.13
N GLU A 151 -3.52 23.83 26.05
CA GLU A 151 -2.81 22.61 26.51
C GLU A 151 -1.49 22.40 25.78
N PHE A 152 -1.41 22.81 24.51
CA PHE A 152 -0.22 22.67 23.67
C PHE A 152 0.58 23.98 23.56
N ALA A 153 0.35 24.94 24.45
CA ALA A 153 1.09 26.18 24.42
C ALA A 153 2.59 25.95 24.57
N GLY A 154 3.39 26.52 23.67
CA GLY A 154 4.83 26.35 23.64
C GLY A 154 5.34 25.17 22.80
N GLU A 155 4.46 24.40 22.15
CA GLU A 155 4.89 23.46 21.11
C GLU A 155 5.57 24.21 19.97
N GLY A 156 6.81 23.86 19.66
CA GLY A 156 7.61 24.42 18.58
C GLY A 156 7.50 23.63 17.29
N ILE A 157 8.10 24.17 16.22
CA ILE A 157 8.27 23.45 14.95
C ILE A 157 9.41 22.44 15.11
N PRO A 158 9.14 21.12 15.06
CA PRO A 158 10.18 20.11 15.26
C PRO A 158 10.97 19.86 13.97
N THR A 159 12.20 19.37 14.12
CA THR A 159 12.99 18.82 13.02
C THR A 159 12.46 17.45 12.59
N LEU A 160 12.77 17.05 11.36
CA LEU A 160 12.49 15.69 10.88
C LEU A 160 13.21 14.63 11.73
N GLU A 161 14.44 14.90 12.17
CA GLU A 161 15.22 13.99 13.02
C GLU A 161 14.52 13.73 14.34
N GLU A 162 13.94 14.76 14.98
CA GLU A 162 13.18 14.61 16.23
C GLU A 162 11.93 13.75 16.02
N ALA A 163 11.19 13.96 14.93
CA ALA A 163 10.02 13.16 14.59
C ALA A 163 10.39 11.70 14.27
N LEU A 164 11.47 11.47 13.52
CA LEU A 164 11.97 10.12 13.23
C LEU A 164 12.41 9.40 14.52
N ALA A 165 13.11 10.09 15.41
CA ALA A 165 13.54 9.52 16.69
C ALA A 165 12.33 9.16 17.59
N LEU A 166 11.31 10.00 17.65
CA LEU A 166 10.06 9.76 18.38
C LEU A 166 9.31 8.52 17.87
N CYS A 167 9.22 8.38 16.55
CA CYS A 167 8.43 7.33 15.89
C CYS A 167 9.18 6.02 15.70
N GLN A 168 10.50 6.00 15.89
CA GLN A 168 11.35 4.83 15.61
C GLN A 168 10.84 3.56 16.31
N GLY A 169 10.51 2.53 15.49
CA GLY A 169 10.01 1.24 15.96
C GLY A 169 8.60 1.26 16.58
N ARG A 170 7.88 2.41 16.51
CA ARG A 170 6.56 2.59 17.12
C ARG A 170 5.47 2.96 16.11
N LEU A 171 5.78 3.81 15.14
CA LEU A 171 4.82 4.33 14.17
C LEU A 171 5.51 4.49 12.81
N LYS A 172 4.86 4.06 11.73
CA LYS A 172 5.32 4.34 10.38
C LYS A 172 5.12 5.82 10.07
N LEU A 173 6.08 6.43 9.35
CA LEU A 173 5.91 7.79 8.85
C LEU A 173 5.76 7.80 7.34
N ASN A 174 4.74 8.49 6.86
CA ASN A 174 4.56 8.88 5.47
C ASN A 174 4.96 10.37 5.36
N ILE A 175 6.08 10.65 4.70
CA ILE A 175 6.66 11.99 4.67
C ILE A 175 6.32 12.66 3.34
N GLU A 176 5.51 13.73 3.39
CA GLU A 176 5.24 14.58 2.24
C GLU A 176 6.30 15.69 2.14
N LEU A 177 7.02 15.69 1.02
CA LEU A 177 7.96 16.77 0.73
C LEU A 177 7.19 17.94 0.14
N LYS A 178 7.13 19.07 0.86
CA LYS A 178 6.58 20.30 0.33
C LYS A 178 7.65 21.00 -0.53
N ASP A 179 7.65 22.29 -0.64
CA ASP A 179 8.65 23.00 -1.41
C ASP A 179 10.02 22.97 -0.68
N LEU A 180 10.96 22.23 -1.21
CA LEU A 180 12.32 22.15 -0.69
C LEU A 180 13.22 23.27 -1.24
N GLY A 181 12.64 24.40 -1.61
CA GLY A 181 13.40 25.57 -2.05
C GLY A 181 14.00 25.45 -3.45
N ALA A 182 13.41 24.61 -4.31
CA ALA A 182 13.74 24.62 -5.71
C ALA A 182 13.06 25.81 -6.38
N ASP A 183 13.83 26.86 -6.51
CA ASP A 183 13.72 28.00 -7.41
C ASP A 183 12.37 28.27 -8.09
N SER A 184 11.75 29.28 -7.65
CA SER A 184 10.87 30.12 -8.49
C SER A 184 11.65 31.29 -9.07
#